data_c6784a3719e76932d0ee97756a95b540
#
_entry.id   c6784a3719e76932d0ee97756a95b540
#
_cell.length_a   1.000
_cell.length_b   1.000
_cell.length_c   1.000
_cell.angle_alpha   90.00
_cell.angle_beta   90.00
_cell.angle_gamma   90.00
#
_symmetry.space_group_name_H-M   'P 1'
#
loop_
_entity.id
_entity.type
_entity.pdbx_description
1 polymer ?
#
loop_
_entity_poly.entity_id
_entity_poly.type
_entity_poly.pdbx_seq_one_letter_code
_entity_poly.pdbx_strand_id
1 'polypeptide(L)'
;MKKLTVSRQVATKIKQGQSLLEKQDFDSLPAFDQAVQLLSGDGQSLGVGYLSEQNKGIGWFVSQELVAFDQDFFKKLFIKAKQYRRSYYADETTTAFRLFNQEGDGFGGFTVDLYGEFVVFSWYNPFVFQIKETILAAFQEAFPEVRGGYEKIRFKGLDYESAHVYGEEAPQEFLILENGVSYQVFLNDGLMTGIFLDQHEVRGGLVEGLAAGKSLLNMFSYTAAFSVAAAMGGAVETTSVDLAKRSRELSEAHFVANGLALDAHRFVVMDVFDYYKYAKRHDLSYDVIVLDPPSFARNKKRTFSVAKDYHRLVSEALEILNPGGTVILSTNAANVTKEKFKKQIEKGFQGRKHRYLAEYGLPGDFRWNKKEESSNYLKVFTIRVDV
;
A
#
# COMPACT_ATOMS: atom_id res chain seq x y z
N MET A 1 -25.39 8.17 21.18
CA MET A 1 -24.88 8.49 19.83
C MET A 1 -25.47 9.83 19.40
N LYS A 2 -24.64 10.77 18.95
CA LYS A 2 -25.10 12.09 18.47
C LYS A 2 -25.75 11.96 17.11
N LYS A 3 -26.85 12.70 16.87
CA LYS A 3 -27.56 12.73 15.58
C LYS A 3 -27.04 13.88 14.75
N LEU A 4 -26.74 13.63 13.49
CA LEU A 4 -26.26 14.63 12.51
C LEU A 4 -27.11 14.56 11.25
N THR A 5 -27.64 15.69 10.84
CA THR A 5 -28.34 15.79 9.57
C THR A 5 -27.33 16.09 8.46
N VAL A 6 -27.43 15.35 7.35
CA VAL A 6 -26.63 15.56 6.16
C VAL A 6 -27.48 16.10 5.02
N SER A 7 -26.83 16.76 4.05
CA SER A 7 -27.50 17.26 2.84
C SER A 7 -28.09 16.11 2.00
N ARG A 8 -29.07 16.44 1.12
CA ARG A 8 -29.66 15.47 0.18
C ARG A 8 -28.62 14.80 -0.69
N GLN A 9 -27.59 15.54 -1.10
CA GLN A 9 -26.50 15.00 -1.92
C GLN A 9 -25.70 13.93 -1.16
N VAL A 10 -25.36 14.18 0.11
CA VAL A 10 -24.62 13.24 0.96
C VAL A 10 -25.48 12.02 1.28
N ALA A 11 -26.77 12.21 1.58
CA ALA A 11 -27.70 11.09 1.76
C ALA A 11 -27.76 10.17 0.51
N THR A 12 -27.71 10.76 -0.69
CA THR A 12 -27.66 10.01 -1.95
C THR A 12 -26.34 9.22 -2.08
N LYS A 13 -25.19 9.84 -1.80
CA LYS A 13 -23.89 9.17 -1.81
C LYS A 13 -23.86 7.95 -0.87
N ILE A 14 -24.35 8.13 0.37
CA ILE A 14 -24.44 7.04 1.36
C ILE A 14 -25.33 5.89 0.84
N LYS A 15 -26.51 6.21 0.31
CA LYS A 15 -27.43 5.21 -0.28
C LYS A 15 -26.82 4.48 -1.49
N GLN A 16 -25.89 5.10 -2.20
CA GLN A 16 -25.13 4.51 -3.30
C GLN A 16 -23.95 3.65 -2.84
N GLY A 17 -23.67 3.60 -1.53
CA GLY A 17 -22.62 2.78 -0.93
C GLY A 17 -21.27 3.49 -0.75
N GLN A 18 -21.24 4.82 -0.86
CA GLN A 18 -20.05 5.58 -0.47
C GLN A 18 -19.99 5.66 1.05
N SER A 19 -18.81 5.48 1.61
CA SER A 19 -18.58 5.40 3.06
C SER A 19 -17.74 6.56 3.61
N LEU A 20 -16.89 7.19 2.81
CA LEU A 20 -16.06 8.29 3.25
C LEU A 20 -16.91 9.54 3.52
N LEU A 21 -16.73 10.12 4.71
CA LEU A 21 -17.35 11.38 5.11
C LEU A 21 -16.33 12.50 5.00
N GLU A 22 -16.70 13.59 4.35
CA GLU A 22 -15.85 14.75 4.11
C GLU A 22 -16.37 15.98 4.86
N LYS A 23 -15.51 16.95 5.14
CA LYS A 23 -15.86 18.16 5.88
C LYS A 23 -17.04 18.94 5.24
N GLN A 24 -17.06 18.97 3.92
CA GLN A 24 -18.09 19.64 3.13
C GLN A 24 -19.46 18.93 3.15
N ASP A 25 -19.53 17.73 3.71
CA ASP A 25 -20.78 16.97 3.81
C ASP A 25 -21.70 17.48 4.94
N PHE A 26 -21.20 18.39 5.78
CA PHE A 26 -21.88 18.87 6.98
C PHE A 26 -21.90 20.40 7.04
N ASP A 27 -23.04 20.99 7.37
CA ASP A 27 -23.20 22.45 7.59
C ASP A 27 -22.47 22.88 8.89
N SER A 28 -22.47 22.04 9.90
CA SER A 28 -21.74 22.22 11.15
C SER A 28 -21.17 20.90 11.65
N LEU A 29 -19.91 20.94 12.10
CA LEU A 29 -19.25 19.75 12.61
C LEU A 29 -19.41 19.69 14.15
N PRO A 30 -19.77 18.52 14.69
CA PRO A 30 -19.68 18.26 16.12
C PRO A 30 -18.22 18.03 16.52
N ALA A 31 -17.98 17.77 17.81
CA ALA A 31 -16.68 17.26 18.24
C ALA A 31 -16.32 15.96 17.49
N PHE A 32 -15.04 15.79 17.20
CA PHE A 32 -14.51 14.58 16.61
C PHE A 32 -14.40 13.42 17.62
N ASP A 33 -13.92 12.28 17.13
CA ASP A 33 -13.65 11.06 17.86
C ASP A 33 -14.87 10.47 18.56
N GLN A 34 -15.99 10.41 17.81
CA GLN A 34 -17.24 9.86 18.33
C GLN A 34 -18.07 9.17 17.24
N ALA A 35 -18.84 8.16 17.67
CA ALA A 35 -19.87 7.55 16.85
C ALA A 35 -21.08 8.50 16.67
N VAL A 36 -21.66 8.49 15.47
CA VAL A 36 -22.76 9.37 15.08
C VAL A 36 -23.84 8.59 14.33
N GLN A 37 -25.10 8.99 14.55
CA GLN A 37 -26.22 8.59 13.69
C GLN A 37 -26.41 9.65 12.62
N LEU A 38 -26.44 9.24 11.35
CA LEU A 38 -26.69 10.14 10.24
C LEU A 38 -28.17 10.14 9.86
N LEU A 39 -28.70 11.33 9.66
CA LEU A 39 -30.09 11.58 9.26
C LEU A 39 -30.12 12.32 7.93
N SER A 40 -31.08 12.00 7.09
CA SER A 40 -31.42 12.81 5.92
C SER A 40 -32.09 14.14 6.32
N GLY A 41 -32.21 15.09 5.39
CA GLY A 41 -32.83 16.40 5.64
C GLY A 41 -34.29 16.36 6.10
N ASP A 42 -35.02 15.26 5.83
CA ASP A 42 -36.38 14.99 6.29
C ASP A 42 -36.41 14.21 7.63
N GLY A 43 -35.26 14.02 8.26
CA GLY A 43 -35.14 13.39 9.57
C GLY A 43 -35.12 11.85 9.57
N GLN A 44 -35.13 11.20 8.39
CA GLN A 44 -35.05 9.75 8.31
C GLN A 44 -33.63 9.28 8.65
N SER A 45 -33.50 8.16 9.38
CA SER A 45 -32.21 7.54 9.68
C SER A 45 -31.58 6.98 8.40
N LEU A 46 -30.36 7.37 8.14
CA LEU A 46 -29.51 6.77 7.10
C LEU A 46 -28.65 5.63 7.67
N GLY A 47 -28.46 5.61 8.99
CA GLY A 47 -27.64 4.64 9.68
C GLY A 47 -26.60 5.25 10.59
N VAL A 48 -25.49 4.54 10.83
CA VAL A 48 -24.43 4.94 11.76
C VAL A 48 -23.08 5.02 11.08
N GLY A 49 -22.27 5.89 11.63
CA GLY A 49 -20.87 6.06 11.28
C GLY A 49 -20.10 6.66 12.45
N TYR A 50 -18.95 7.21 12.18
CA TYR A 50 -18.16 7.95 13.16
C TYR A 50 -17.43 9.11 12.51
N LEU A 51 -17.08 10.12 13.29
CA LEU A 51 -16.21 11.22 12.89
C LEU A 51 -14.90 11.15 13.68
N SER A 52 -13.80 11.36 12.98
CA SER A 52 -12.46 11.43 13.58
C SER A 52 -11.52 12.21 12.65
N GLU A 53 -10.56 12.90 13.23
CA GLU A 53 -9.54 13.60 12.45
C GLU A 53 -8.59 12.59 11.79
N GLN A 54 -8.45 12.68 10.48
CA GLN A 54 -7.63 11.78 9.69
C GLN A 54 -7.16 12.44 8.39
N ASN A 55 -6.19 11.80 7.71
CA ASN A 55 -5.63 12.35 6.47
C ASN A 55 -6.62 12.28 5.29
N LYS A 56 -7.54 11.32 5.27
CA LYS A 56 -8.52 11.11 4.20
C LYS A 56 -9.93 11.29 4.77
N GLY A 57 -10.60 12.39 4.41
CA GLY A 57 -11.91 12.73 4.95
C GLY A 57 -11.89 13.08 6.44
N ILE A 58 -13.05 13.00 7.09
CA ILE A 58 -13.26 13.28 8.51
C ILE A 58 -13.99 12.18 9.26
N GLY A 59 -14.17 11.02 8.67
CA GLY A 59 -14.87 9.90 9.25
C GLY A 59 -15.42 8.94 8.21
N TRP A 60 -16.20 7.98 8.68
CA TRP A 60 -16.73 6.92 7.85
C TRP A 60 -18.19 6.61 8.20
N PHE A 61 -19.02 6.45 7.18
CA PHE A 61 -20.29 5.78 7.28
C PHE A 61 -20.04 4.27 7.35
N VAL A 62 -20.71 3.57 8.27
CA VAL A 62 -20.40 2.16 8.57
C VAL A 62 -21.57 1.24 8.22
N SER A 63 -22.78 1.58 8.64
CA SER A 63 -23.94 0.70 8.49
C SER A 63 -25.23 1.49 8.32
N GLN A 64 -26.13 1.00 7.46
CA GLN A 64 -27.50 1.51 7.35
C GLN A 64 -28.35 1.14 8.57
N GLU A 65 -28.00 0.08 9.28
CA GLU A 65 -28.62 -0.33 10.53
C GLU A 65 -28.01 0.42 11.71
N LEU A 66 -28.81 0.62 12.75
CA LEU A 66 -28.33 1.17 14.02
C LEU A 66 -27.61 0.07 14.80
N VAL A 67 -26.30 0.00 14.63
CA VAL A 67 -25.43 -0.98 15.29
C VAL A 67 -24.54 -0.31 16.33
N ALA A 68 -24.19 -1.04 17.39
CA ALA A 68 -23.09 -0.67 18.27
C ALA A 68 -21.75 -1.17 17.69
N PHE A 69 -20.69 -0.43 17.91
CA PHE A 69 -19.33 -0.87 17.53
C PHE A 69 -18.71 -1.69 18.67
N ASP A 70 -19.37 -2.81 18.98
CA ASP A 70 -18.97 -3.76 20.02
C ASP A 70 -18.15 -4.93 19.45
N GLN A 71 -17.74 -5.82 20.34
CA GLN A 71 -16.91 -6.97 19.99
C GLN A 71 -17.62 -7.93 19.01
N ASP A 72 -18.92 -8.17 19.18
CA ASP A 72 -19.69 -9.02 18.26
C ASP A 72 -19.78 -8.43 16.85
N PHE A 73 -19.90 -7.10 16.75
CA PHE A 73 -19.90 -6.40 15.47
C PHE A 73 -18.57 -6.62 14.74
N PHE A 74 -17.43 -6.35 15.39
CA PHE A 74 -16.11 -6.52 14.78
C PHE A 74 -15.80 -7.99 14.48
N LYS A 75 -16.17 -8.91 15.36
CA LYS A 75 -16.00 -10.36 15.13
C LYS A 75 -16.69 -10.81 13.83
N LYS A 76 -17.91 -10.34 13.58
CA LYS A 76 -18.65 -10.64 12.34
C LYS A 76 -17.92 -10.09 11.11
N LEU A 77 -17.33 -8.89 11.19
CA LEU A 77 -16.54 -8.32 10.11
C LEU A 77 -15.28 -9.15 9.86
N PHE A 78 -14.56 -9.54 10.90
CA PHE A 78 -13.35 -10.36 10.80
C PHE A 78 -13.62 -11.75 10.23
N ILE A 79 -14.70 -12.41 10.63
CA ILE A 79 -15.09 -13.70 10.04
C ILE A 79 -15.38 -13.56 8.54
N LYS A 80 -16.08 -12.50 8.11
CA LYS A 80 -16.30 -12.22 6.69
C LYS A 80 -15.01 -11.92 5.95
N ALA A 81 -14.10 -11.17 6.56
CA ALA A 81 -12.79 -10.85 5.98
C ALA A 81 -11.92 -12.11 5.81
N LYS A 82 -11.90 -13.01 6.80
CA LYS A 82 -11.24 -14.33 6.75
C LYS A 82 -11.79 -15.18 5.61
N GLN A 83 -13.10 -15.28 5.51
CA GLN A 83 -13.77 -16.05 4.46
C GLN A 83 -13.47 -15.50 3.05
N TYR A 84 -13.40 -14.18 2.91
CA TYR A 84 -13.06 -13.52 1.65
C TYR A 84 -11.64 -13.89 1.17
N ARG A 85 -10.70 -14.06 2.09
CA ARG A 85 -9.28 -14.36 1.82
C ARG A 85 -8.91 -15.83 1.93
N ARG A 86 -9.89 -16.74 1.88
CA ARG A 86 -9.66 -18.20 2.02
C ARG A 86 -8.63 -18.77 1.04
N SER A 87 -8.52 -18.21 -0.18
CA SER A 87 -7.54 -18.62 -1.18
C SER A 87 -6.12 -18.27 -0.79
N TYR A 88 -5.91 -17.13 -0.12
CA TYR A 88 -4.59 -16.73 0.39
C TYR A 88 -4.11 -17.62 1.53
N TYR A 89 -5.01 -18.09 2.39
CA TYR A 89 -4.66 -19.07 3.42
C TYR A 89 -4.28 -20.44 2.87
N ALA A 90 -4.73 -20.79 1.66
CA ALA A 90 -4.41 -22.05 0.99
C ALA A 90 -3.13 -21.96 0.11
N ASP A 91 -2.56 -20.77 -0.04
CA ASP A 91 -1.36 -20.55 -0.83
C ASP A 91 -0.11 -20.69 0.04
N GLU A 92 0.60 -21.80 -0.13
CA GLU A 92 1.84 -22.10 0.61
C GLU A 92 3.02 -21.22 0.15
N THR A 93 2.90 -20.55 -0.99
CA THR A 93 3.95 -19.66 -1.55
C THR A 93 3.88 -18.25 -1.05
N THR A 94 2.77 -17.87 -0.36
CA THR A 94 2.55 -16.51 0.15
C THR A 94 2.01 -16.56 1.58
N THR A 95 2.84 -16.18 2.55
CA THR A 95 2.51 -16.21 3.98
C THR A 95 2.24 -14.81 4.56
N ALA A 96 2.26 -13.77 3.73
CA ALA A 96 1.96 -12.40 4.14
C ALA A 96 0.97 -11.75 3.16
N PHE A 97 -0.15 -11.24 3.70
CA PHE A 97 -1.20 -10.60 2.92
C PHE A 97 -2.12 -9.75 3.82
N ARG A 98 -2.94 -8.88 3.21
CA ARG A 98 -3.90 -8.03 3.92
C ARG A 98 -5.10 -8.82 4.41
N LEU A 99 -5.31 -8.91 5.75
CA LEU A 99 -6.46 -9.57 6.35
C LEU A 99 -7.71 -8.69 6.42
N PHE A 100 -7.53 -7.40 6.67
CA PHE A 100 -8.64 -6.45 6.79
C PHE A 100 -8.23 -5.11 6.18
N ASN A 101 -9.03 -4.62 5.24
CA ASN A 101 -8.72 -3.42 4.47
C ASN A 101 -9.80 -2.34 4.60
N GLN A 102 -9.86 -1.71 5.79
CA GLN A 102 -10.69 -0.52 6.04
C GLN A 102 -12.16 -0.69 5.55
N GLU A 103 -12.70 0.34 4.88
CA GLU A 103 -14.06 0.39 4.34
C GLU A 103 -14.35 -0.72 3.31
N GLY A 104 -13.34 -1.26 2.66
CA GLY A 104 -13.48 -2.42 1.79
C GLY A 104 -14.00 -3.65 2.50
N ASP A 105 -13.64 -3.82 3.78
CA ASP A 105 -14.13 -4.88 4.65
C ASP A 105 -15.23 -4.41 5.62
N GLY A 106 -15.72 -3.18 5.46
CA GLY A 106 -16.90 -2.67 6.13
C GLY A 106 -16.66 -1.73 7.31
N PHE A 107 -15.41 -1.37 7.63
CA PHE A 107 -15.10 -0.39 8.67
C PHE A 107 -13.80 0.35 8.35
N GLY A 108 -13.90 1.62 7.95
CA GLY A 108 -12.74 2.44 7.64
C GLY A 108 -11.94 2.84 8.89
N GLY A 109 -10.69 3.27 8.68
CA GLY A 109 -9.84 3.83 9.73
C GLY A 109 -8.82 2.88 10.34
N PHE A 110 -8.81 1.59 10.00
CA PHE A 110 -7.75 0.67 10.36
C PHE A 110 -7.55 -0.44 9.32
N THR A 111 -6.37 -1.03 9.31
CA THR A 111 -6.05 -2.22 8.52
C THR A 111 -5.41 -3.29 9.40
N VAL A 112 -5.48 -4.55 8.94
CA VAL A 112 -4.75 -5.67 9.55
C VAL A 112 -4.01 -6.41 8.46
N ASP A 113 -2.70 -6.54 8.61
CA ASP A 113 -1.81 -7.31 7.74
C ASP A 113 -1.30 -8.55 8.46
N LEU A 114 -1.37 -9.71 7.79
CA LEU A 114 -0.76 -10.95 8.26
C LEU A 114 0.70 -11.02 7.78
N TYR A 115 1.55 -11.52 8.65
CA TYR A 115 2.94 -11.88 8.39
C TYR A 115 3.20 -13.23 9.06
N GLY A 116 3.09 -14.34 8.31
CA GLY A 116 3.20 -15.69 8.87
C GLY A 116 2.14 -15.95 9.95
N GLU A 117 2.58 -16.08 11.20
CA GLU A 117 1.73 -16.32 12.36
C GLU A 117 1.46 -15.05 13.20
N PHE A 118 1.91 -13.88 12.73
CA PHE A 118 1.80 -12.59 13.41
C PHE A 118 0.98 -11.60 12.58
N VAL A 119 0.40 -10.60 13.25
CA VAL A 119 -0.35 -9.54 12.58
C VAL A 119 0.11 -8.16 12.96
N VAL A 120 -0.12 -7.22 12.06
CA VAL A 120 0.11 -5.80 12.29
C VAL A 120 -1.18 -5.02 12.05
N PHE A 121 -1.68 -4.36 13.10
CA PHE A 121 -2.76 -3.39 13.01
C PHE A 121 -2.18 -2.03 12.65
N SER A 122 -2.76 -1.33 11.68
CA SER A 122 -2.45 0.07 11.42
C SER A 122 -3.66 0.94 11.73
N TRP A 123 -3.51 1.87 12.67
CA TRP A 123 -4.56 2.78 13.13
C TRP A 123 -4.41 4.14 12.44
N TYR A 124 -5.43 4.59 11.72
CA TYR A 124 -5.35 5.81 10.91
C TYR A 124 -5.99 7.04 11.55
N ASN A 125 -6.72 6.88 12.65
CA ASN A 125 -7.33 7.99 13.37
C ASN A 125 -7.57 7.69 14.86
N PRO A 126 -7.75 8.73 15.72
CA PRO A 126 -7.95 8.58 17.15
C PRO A 126 -9.18 7.76 17.53
N PHE A 127 -10.29 7.85 16.80
CA PHE A 127 -11.51 7.10 17.16
C PHE A 127 -11.30 5.59 17.14
N VAL A 128 -10.74 5.03 16.08
CA VAL A 128 -10.47 3.58 16.01
C VAL A 128 -9.43 3.17 17.06
N PHE A 129 -8.48 4.04 17.36
CA PHE A 129 -7.52 3.79 18.43
C PHE A 129 -8.16 3.78 19.82
N GLN A 130 -9.15 4.64 20.10
CA GLN A 130 -9.89 4.65 21.37
C GLN A 130 -10.66 3.34 21.62
N ILE A 131 -11.14 2.69 20.55
CA ILE A 131 -11.88 1.42 20.65
C ILE A 131 -11.01 0.20 20.30
N LYS A 132 -9.68 0.36 20.24
CA LYS A 132 -8.76 -0.70 19.79
C LYS A 132 -8.88 -1.98 20.63
N GLU A 133 -9.07 -1.89 21.93
CA GLU A 133 -9.19 -3.07 22.79
C GLU A 133 -10.39 -3.94 22.39
N THR A 134 -11.52 -3.33 22.03
CA THR A 134 -12.69 -4.04 21.49
C THR A 134 -12.37 -4.71 20.15
N ILE A 135 -11.61 -4.03 19.27
CA ILE A 135 -11.21 -4.55 17.98
C ILE A 135 -10.22 -5.71 18.17
N LEU A 136 -9.21 -5.57 19.03
CA LEU A 136 -8.21 -6.60 19.33
C LEU A 136 -8.87 -7.85 19.93
N ALA A 137 -9.78 -7.71 20.90
CA ALA A 137 -10.51 -8.83 21.48
C ALA A 137 -11.35 -9.57 20.43
N ALA A 138 -12.06 -8.84 19.58
CA ALA A 138 -12.85 -9.43 18.49
C ALA A 138 -11.97 -10.16 17.47
N PHE A 139 -10.78 -9.61 17.18
CA PHE A 139 -9.82 -10.21 16.27
C PHE A 139 -9.28 -11.54 16.82
N GLN A 140 -8.83 -11.57 18.08
CA GLN A 140 -8.30 -12.77 18.72
C GLN A 140 -9.34 -13.91 18.75
N GLU A 141 -10.63 -13.59 18.92
CA GLU A 141 -11.68 -14.60 18.83
C GLU A 141 -11.92 -15.11 17.38
N ALA A 142 -11.74 -14.26 16.36
CA ALA A 142 -11.94 -14.64 14.97
C ALA A 142 -10.73 -15.37 14.38
N PHE A 143 -9.52 -15.13 14.92
CA PHE A 143 -8.23 -15.64 14.45
C PHE A 143 -7.41 -16.25 15.59
N PRO A 144 -7.91 -17.31 16.26
CA PRO A 144 -7.20 -17.93 17.41
C PRO A 144 -5.88 -18.58 17.02
N GLU A 145 -5.62 -18.80 15.72
CA GLU A 145 -4.36 -19.30 15.17
C GLU A 145 -3.24 -18.27 15.15
N VAL A 146 -3.54 -16.96 15.28
CA VAL A 146 -2.54 -15.90 15.27
C VAL A 146 -1.84 -15.83 16.63
N ARG A 147 -0.50 -15.95 16.62
CA ARG A 147 0.32 -16.06 17.84
C ARG A 147 0.57 -14.74 18.53
N GLY A 148 0.69 -13.65 17.77
CA GLY A 148 0.96 -12.33 18.34
C GLY A 148 0.60 -11.18 17.41
N GLY A 149 0.46 -10.00 18.00
CA GLY A 149 0.03 -8.81 17.29
C GLY A 149 0.86 -7.57 17.62
N TYR A 150 1.02 -6.75 16.60
CA TYR A 150 1.70 -5.47 16.65
C TYR A 150 0.77 -4.36 16.17
N GLU A 151 1.09 -3.11 16.54
CA GLU A 151 0.37 -1.94 16.06
C GLU A 151 1.30 -0.90 15.44
N LYS A 152 0.75 -0.14 14.46
CA LYS A 152 1.38 1.01 13.82
C LYS A 152 0.45 2.22 13.94
N ILE A 153 0.98 3.32 14.43
CA ILE A 153 0.23 4.57 14.60
C ILE A 153 0.39 5.44 13.37
N ARG A 154 -0.69 5.61 12.61
CA ARG A 154 -0.72 6.38 11.34
C ARG A 154 -1.35 7.76 11.48
N PHE A 155 -1.56 8.24 12.70
CA PHE A 155 -2.08 9.57 13.02
C PHE A 155 -1.17 10.26 14.04
N LYS A 156 -1.36 11.56 14.26
CA LYS A 156 -0.52 12.35 15.17
C LYS A 156 -1.08 12.35 16.59
N GLY A 157 -0.21 12.57 17.57
CA GLY A 157 -0.59 12.81 18.96
C GLY A 157 -0.17 11.72 19.94
N LEU A 158 0.54 10.69 19.48
CA LEU A 158 1.18 9.69 20.34
C LEU A 158 2.70 9.76 20.25
N ASP A 159 3.39 9.33 21.30
CA ASP A 159 4.84 9.42 21.46
C ASP A 159 5.59 8.27 20.79
N TYR A 160 4.88 7.29 20.25
CA TYR A 160 5.43 6.10 19.61
C TYR A 160 4.77 5.83 18.27
N GLU A 161 5.48 5.12 17.40
CA GLU A 161 5.02 4.77 16.06
C GLU A 161 4.59 3.31 15.93
N SER A 162 5.16 2.41 16.75
CA SER A 162 4.82 0.98 16.76
C SER A 162 4.99 0.38 18.15
N ALA A 163 4.24 -0.70 18.42
CA ALA A 163 4.34 -1.48 19.66
C ALA A 163 3.88 -2.93 19.43
N HIS A 164 4.37 -3.85 20.27
CA HIS A 164 3.76 -5.16 20.46
C HIS A 164 2.53 -5.00 21.36
N VAL A 165 1.40 -5.64 21.02
CA VAL A 165 0.12 -5.40 21.72
C VAL A 165 -0.48 -6.64 22.36
N TYR A 166 -0.19 -7.85 21.86
CA TYR A 166 -0.62 -9.09 22.51
C TYR A 166 0.17 -10.31 22.00
N GLY A 167 0.11 -11.39 22.79
CA GLY A 167 0.65 -12.71 22.41
C GLY A 167 2.15 -12.79 22.43
N GLU A 168 2.71 -13.62 21.55
CA GLU A 168 4.15 -13.83 21.43
C GLU A 168 4.79 -12.72 20.59
N GLU A 169 6.07 -12.45 20.83
CA GLU A 169 6.86 -11.59 19.94
C GLU A 169 7.44 -12.40 18.78
N ALA A 170 7.42 -11.81 17.58
CA ALA A 170 8.04 -12.40 16.40
C ALA A 170 9.57 -12.49 16.58
N PRO A 171 10.23 -13.50 16.00
CA PRO A 171 11.68 -13.58 15.97
C PRO A 171 12.32 -12.30 15.39
N GLN A 172 13.52 -11.96 15.85
CA GLN A 172 14.23 -10.77 15.38
C GLN A 172 14.54 -10.83 13.88
N GLU A 173 14.92 -12.02 13.37
CA GLU A 173 15.10 -12.31 11.94
C GLU A 173 13.87 -13.06 11.43
N PHE A 174 12.79 -12.32 11.19
CA PHE A 174 11.53 -12.91 10.78
C PHE A 174 11.36 -12.86 9.26
N LEU A 175 11.25 -14.05 8.64
CA LEU A 175 11.05 -14.21 7.20
C LEU A 175 9.59 -14.55 6.89
N ILE A 176 9.08 -13.92 5.83
CA ILE A 176 7.80 -14.29 5.20
C ILE A 176 8.05 -14.73 3.75
N LEU A 177 7.09 -15.46 3.19
CA LEU A 177 7.07 -15.78 1.77
C LEU A 177 6.07 -14.90 1.03
N GLU A 178 6.46 -14.47 -0.16
CA GLU A 178 5.57 -13.85 -1.14
C GLU A 178 5.94 -14.37 -2.52
N ASN A 179 5.01 -15.05 -3.20
CA ASN A 179 5.24 -15.71 -4.49
C ASN A 179 6.46 -16.68 -4.47
N GLY A 180 6.68 -17.37 -3.35
CA GLY A 180 7.82 -18.27 -3.16
C GLY A 180 9.16 -17.59 -2.84
N VAL A 181 9.20 -16.28 -2.74
CA VAL A 181 10.39 -15.48 -2.42
C VAL A 181 10.38 -15.11 -0.94
N SER A 182 11.50 -15.27 -0.27
CA SER A 182 11.68 -14.93 1.15
C SER A 182 12.00 -13.44 1.33
N TYR A 183 11.29 -12.79 2.26
CA TYR A 183 11.54 -11.41 2.63
C TYR A 183 11.65 -11.27 4.14
N GLN A 184 12.67 -10.56 4.60
CA GLN A 184 12.81 -10.20 6.00
C GLN A 184 11.88 -9.04 6.35
N VAL A 185 11.12 -9.20 7.44
CA VAL A 185 10.16 -8.19 7.91
C VAL A 185 10.42 -7.78 9.36
N PHE A 186 10.03 -6.55 9.68
CA PHE A 186 10.28 -5.90 10.96
C PHE A 186 8.94 -5.39 11.53
N LEU A 187 8.31 -6.18 12.39
CA LEU A 187 6.95 -5.88 12.84
C LEU A 187 6.90 -4.73 13.86
N ASN A 188 7.98 -4.51 14.62
CA ASN A 188 8.07 -3.47 15.64
C ASN A 188 9.18 -2.42 15.37
N ASP A 189 9.40 -2.05 14.11
CA ASP A 189 10.43 -1.07 13.74
C ASP A 189 9.81 0.15 13.06
N GLY A 190 9.31 1.10 13.85
CA GLY A 190 8.62 2.29 13.35
C GLY A 190 7.41 1.95 12.47
N LEU A 191 7.10 2.80 11.50
CA LEU A 191 5.90 2.66 10.66
C LEU A 191 6.02 1.60 9.56
N MET A 192 7.23 1.20 9.17
CA MET A 192 7.47 0.30 8.04
C MET A 192 7.69 -1.13 8.51
N THR A 193 7.38 -2.10 7.66
CA THR A 193 7.52 -3.53 7.98
C THR A 193 8.57 -4.26 7.14
N GLY A 194 9.24 -3.57 6.22
CA GLY A 194 10.24 -4.17 5.33
C GLY A 194 9.72 -4.44 3.92
N ILE A 195 8.42 -4.62 3.72
CA ILE A 195 7.82 -4.84 2.41
C ILE A 195 6.44 -4.17 2.33
N PHE A 196 6.05 -3.73 1.13
CA PHE A 196 4.70 -3.24 0.82
C PHE A 196 3.89 -4.35 0.18
N LEU A 197 2.93 -4.91 0.90
CA LEU A 197 2.15 -6.07 0.45
C LEU A 197 1.22 -5.77 -0.72
N ASP A 198 0.82 -4.51 -0.93
CA ASP A 198 -0.07 -4.12 -2.04
C ASP A 198 0.56 -4.26 -3.44
N GLN A 199 1.87 -4.53 -3.53
CA GLN A 199 2.60 -4.73 -4.78
C GLN A 199 2.90 -6.21 -5.10
N HIS A 200 2.36 -7.17 -4.35
CA HIS A 200 2.74 -8.58 -4.49
C HIS A 200 2.41 -9.18 -5.87
N GLU A 201 1.30 -8.76 -6.51
CA GLU A 201 0.96 -9.23 -7.87
C GLU A 201 1.95 -8.69 -8.91
N VAL A 202 2.42 -7.45 -8.76
CA VAL A 202 3.42 -6.87 -9.66
C VAL A 202 4.76 -7.59 -9.51
N ARG A 203 5.17 -7.88 -8.28
CA ARG A 203 6.38 -8.69 -8.01
C ARG A 203 6.23 -10.12 -8.49
N GLY A 204 5.02 -10.70 -8.39
CA GLY A 204 4.70 -12.00 -8.96
C GLY A 204 5.03 -12.10 -10.45
N GLY A 205 4.67 -11.08 -11.24
CA GLY A 205 5.05 -11.03 -12.66
C GLY A 205 6.56 -11.01 -12.91
N LEU A 206 7.36 -10.45 -11.99
CA LEU A 206 8.82 -10.52 -12.06
C LEU A 206 9.35 -11.91 -11.72
N VAL A 207 8.78 -12.57 -10.71
CA VAL A 207 9.10 -13.98 -10.35
C VAL A 207 8.76 -14.90 -11.50
N GLU A 208 7.67 -14.67 -12.23
CA GLU A 208 7.24 -15.42 -13.42
C GLU A 208 8.11 -15.15 -14.67
N GLY A 209 9.16 -14.34 -14.56
CA GLY A 209 10.18 -14.18 -15.59
C GLY A 209 10.04 -12.95 -16.49
N LEU A 210 9.29 -11.92 -16.14
CA LEU A 210 9.21 -10.67 -16.91
C LEU A 210 10.60 -10.08 -17.22
N ALA A 211 11.54 -10.25 -16.29
CA ALA A 211 12.92 -9.80 -16.40
C ALA A 211 13.94 -10.95 -16.64
N ALA A 212 13.50 -12.15 -16.99
CA ALA A 212 14.40 -13.29 -17.23
C ALA A 212 15.40 -12.99 -18.35
N GLY A 213 16.69 -13.23 -18.08
CA GLY A 213 17.80 -12.94 -19.01
C GLY A 213 18.08 -11.46 -19.25
N LYS A 214 17.54 -10.57 -18.42
CA LYS A 214 17.61 -9.11 -18.59
C LYS A 214 18.25 -8.41 -17.39
N SER A 215 18.71 -7.18 -17.63
CA SER A 215 19.12 -6.25 -16.57
C SER A 215 17.91 -5.47 -16.03
N LEU A 216 17.86 -5.28 -14.70
CA LEU A 216 16.78 -4.54 -14.05
C LEU A 216 17.31 -3.38 -13.20
N LEU A 217 16.73 -2.19 -13.37
CA LEU A 217 16.92 -1.03 -12.50
C LEU A 217 15.67 -0.81 -11.64
N ASN A 218 15.83 -0.83 -10.33
CA ASN A 218 14.78 -0.56 -9.34
C ASN A 218 15.04 0.79 -8.65
N MET A 219 14.21 1.77 -8.95
CA MET A 219 14.31 3.12 -8.40
C MET A 219 13.33 3.31 -7.24
N PHE A 220 13.75 4.02 -6.18
CA PHE A 220 13.05 4.09 -4.90
C PHE A 220 12.92 2.70 -4.28
N SER A 221 14.03 1.98 -4.30
CA SER A 221 14.03 0.52 -4.11
C SER A 221 13.68 0.06 -2.71
N TYR A 222 13.75 0.94 -1.71
CA TYR A 222 13.54 0.63 -0.28
C TYR A 222 14.37 -0.59 0.13
N THR A 223 13.79 -1.76 0.33
CA THR A 223 14.46 -3.03 0.67
C THR A 223 14.76 -3.91 -0.55
N ALA A 224 14.69 -3.34 -1.74
CA ALA A 224 14.90 -4.00 -3.03
C ALA A 224 13.96 -5.19 -3.35
N ALA A 225 12.74 -5.22 -2.81
CA ALA A 225 11.81 -6.33 -3.02
C ALA A 225 11.52 -6.63 -4.51
N PHE A 226 11.41 -5.60 -5.37
CA PHE A 226 11.29 -5.80 -6.82
C PHE A 226 12.55 -6.42 -7.44
N SER A 227 13.73 -6.02 -6.97
CA SER A 227 15.00 -6.54 -7.49
C SER A 227 15.19 -8.01 -7.10
N VAL A 228 14.84 -8.39 -5.86
CA VAL A 228 14.88 -9.78 -5.40
C VAL A 228 13.89 -10.63 -6.21
N ALA A 229 12.65 -10.17 -6.38
CA ALA A 229 11.66 -10.86 -7.20
C ALA A 229 12.14 -11.07 -8.65
N ALA A 230 12.77 -10.04 -9.25
CA ALA A 230 13.34 -10.15 -10.59
C ALA A 230 14.51 -11.14 -10.65
N ALA A 231 15.41 -11.12 -9.66
CA ALA A 231 16.56 -12.04 -9.60
C ALA A 231 16.07 -13.49 -9.44
N MET A 232 15.09 -13.75 -8.57
CA MET A 232 14.45 -15.06 -8.42
C MET A 232 13.74 -15.51 -9.70
N GLY A 233 13.19 -14.59 -10.50
CA GLY A 233 12.61 -14.83 -11.82
C GLY A 233 13.62 -14.87 -12.96
N GLY A 234 14.93 -14.91 -12.68
CA GLY A 234 15.99 -15.10 -13.70
C GLY A 234 16.55 -13.83 -14.31
N ALA A 235 16.39 -12.65 -13.70
CA ALA A 235 17.15 -11.46 -14.12
C ALA A 235 18.65 -11.70 -13.92
N VAL A 236 19.45 -11.32 -14.92
CA VAL A 236 20.91 -11.58 -14.90
C VAL A 236 21.67 -10.59 -14.02
N GLU A 237 21.16 -9.38 -13.88
CA GLU A 237 21.70 -8.37 -12.98
C GLU A 237 20.59 -7.43 -12.49
N THR A 238 20.74 -6.89 -11.29
CA THR A 238 19.84 -5.86 -10.77
C THR A 238 20.63 -4.70 -10.18
N THR A 239 20.09 -3.50 -10.33
CA THR A 239 20.58 -2.31 -9.63
C THR A 239 19.45 -1.69 -8.84
N SER A 240 19.61 -1.59 -7.53
CA SER A 240 18.65 -1.00 -6.59
C SER A 240 19.14 0.35 -6.13
N VAL A 241 18.34 1.40 -6.33
CA VAL A 241 18.69 2.78 -5.97
C VAL A 241 17.71 3.34 -4.95
N ASP A 242 18.22 3.75 -3.80
CA ASP A 242 17.45 4.42 -2.75
C ASP A 242 18.30 5.47 -2.05
N LEU A 243 17.67 6.49 -1.49
CA LEU A 243 18.35 7.57 -0.77
C LEU A 243 18.72 7.18 0.67
N ALA A 244 17.97 6.27 1.28
CA ALA A 244 18.15 5.86 2.65
C ALA A 244 19.37 4.94 2.82
N LYS A 245 20.32 5.31 3.68
CA LYS A 245 21.53 4.48 3.90
C LYS A 245 21.20 3.07 4.37
N ARG A 246 20.19 2.93 5.25
CA ARG A 246 19.72 1.64 5.76
C ARG A 246 19.17 0.70 4.68
N SER A 247 18.71 1.24 3.54
CA SER A 247 18.14 0.43 2.46
C SER A 247 19.13 -0.59 1.91
N ARG A 248 20.43 -0.28 1.91
CA ARG A 248 21.48 -1.17 1.40
C ARG A 248 21.57 -2.48 2.21
N GLU A 249 21.70 -2.39 3.52
CA GLU A 249 21.82 -3.58 4.41
C GLU A 249 20.57 -4.45 4.33
N LEU A 250 19.37 -3.82 4.33
CA LEU A 250 18.10 -4.53 4.20
C LEU A 250 17.96 -5.21 2.83
N SER A 251 18.45 -4.56 1.78
CA SER A 251 18.43 -5.14 0.43
C SER A 251 19.35 -6.35 0.33
N GLU A 252 20.59 -6.24 0.82
CA GLU A 252 21.55 -7.34 0.84
C GLU A 252 20.99 -8.54 1.64
N ALA A 253 20.34 -8.31 2.78
CA ALA A 253 19.71 -9.34 3.60
C ALA A 253 18.63 -10.13 2.83
N HIS A 254 17.80 -9.45 2.01
CA HIS A 254 16.78 -10.12 1.18
C HIS A 254 17.42 -11.03 0.12
N PHE A 255 18.51 -10.62 -0.53
CA PHE A 255 19.23 -11.46 -1.49
C PHE A 255 19.83 -12.70 -0.81
N VAL A 256 20.47 -12.52 0.33
CA VAL A 256 21.05 -13.61 1.12
C VAL A 256 19.98 -14.61 1.59
N ALA A 257 18.82 -14.11 2.05
CA ALA A 257 17.70 -14.94 2.49
C ALA A 257 17.15 -15.87 1.35
N ASN A 258 17.41 -15.53 0.08
CA ASN A 258 17.04 -16.32 -1.09
C ASN A 258 18.20 -17.09 -1.72
N GLY A 259 19.37 -17.11 -1.08
CA GLY A 259 20.58 -17.80 -1.59
C GLY A 259 21.17 -17.16 -2.85
N LEU A 260 20.84 -15.90 -3.12
CA LEU A 260 21.34 -15.15 -4.28
C LEU A 260 22.74 -14.59 -3.99
N ALA A 261 23.68 -14.81 -4.91
CA ALA A 261 25.00 -14.19 -4.86
C ALA A 261 24.90 -12.69 -5.13
N LEU A 262 25.66 -11.87 -4.40
CA LEU A 262 25.58 -10.41 -4.51
C LEU A 262 26.36 -9.82 -5.68
N ASP A 263 27.24 -10.60 -6.32
CA ASP A 263 28.19 -10.10 -7.33
C ASP A 263 27.56 -9.46 -8.56
N ALA A 264 26.38 -9.96 -8.97
CA ALA A 264 25.60 -9.44 -10.09
C ALA A 264 24.58 -8.37 -9.69
N HIS A 265 24.55 -7.99 -8.40
CA HIS A 265 23.51 -7.12 -7.86
C HIS A 265 24.12 -5.89 -7.17
N ARG A 266 23.68 -4.70 -7.55
CA ARG A 266 24.21 -3.42 -7.07
C ARG A 266 23.20 -2.71 -6.17
N PHE A 267 23.69 -2.23 -5.02
CA PHE A 267 22.90 -1.46 -4.05
C PHE A 267 23.49 -0.06 -3.93
N VAL A 268 22.79 0.93 -4.45
CA VAL A 268 23.30 2.30 -4.60
C VAL A 268 22.52 3.25 -3.68
N VAL A 269 23.21 3.86 -2.73
CA VAL A 269 22.64 4.91 -1.87
C VAL A 269 22.81 6.25 -2.53
N MET A 270 21.80 6.70 -3.29
CA MET A 270 21.84 7.93 -4.08
C MET A 270 20.43 8.46 -4.33
N ASP A 271 20.31 9.79 -4.52
CA ASP A 271 19.08 10.39 -5.05
C ASP A 271 18.81 9.90 -6.47
N VAL A 272 17.58 9.53 -6.78
CA VAL A 272 17.18 8.95 -8.07
C VAL A 272 17.52 9.86 -9.27
N PHE A 273 17.30 11.16 -9.14
CA PHE A 273 17.63 12.10 -10.22
C PHE A 273 19.15 12.30 -10.40
N ASP A 274 19.92 12.16 -9.33
CA ASP A 274 21.38 12.20 -9.42
C ASP A 274 21.92 10.86 -10.00
N TYR A 275 21.20 9.72 -9.74
CA TYR A 275 21.52 8.44 -10.35
C TYR A 275 21.30 8.43 -11.87
N TYR A 276 20.23 9.04 -12.40
CA TYR A 276 20.06 9.18 -13.85
C TYR A 276 21.25 9.88 -14.52
N LYS A 277 21.76 10.96 -13.91
CA LYS A 277 22.95 11.66 -14.41
C LYS A 277 24.21 10.80 -14.34
N TYR A 278 24.33 10.02 -13.26
CA TYR A 278 25.43 9.08 -13.11
C TYR A 278 25.36 8.00 -14.18
N ALA A 279 24.22 7.37 -14.39
CA ALA A 279 24.03 6.32 -15.38
C ALA A 279 24.36 6.83 -16.79
N LYS A 280 23.88 8.01 -17.20
CA LYS A 280 24.20 8.62 -18.49
C LYS A 280 25.70 8.89 -18.69
N ARG A 281 26.40 9.39 -17.67
CA ARG A 281 27.83 9.65 -17.74
C ARG A 281 28.69 8.39 -17.86
N HIS A 282 28.16 7.26 -17.42
CA HIS A 282 28.84 5.97 -17.40
C HIS A 282 28.26 4.99 -18.42
N ASP A 283 27.45 5.50 -19.38
CA ASP A 283 26.80 4.72 -20.44
C ASP A 283 26.07 3.46 -19.91
N LEU A 284 25.48 3.57 -18.72
CA LEU A 284 24.68 2.49 -18.14
C LEU A 284 23.27 2.51 -18.70
N SER A 285 22.77 1.34 -19.11
CA SER A 285 21.41 1.16 -19.60
C SER A 285 20.81 -0.16 -19.10
N TYR A 286 19.48 -0.27 -19.13
CA TYR A 286 18.74 -1.35 -18.52
C TYR A 286 17.62 -1.84 -19.43
N ASP A 287 17.30 -3.14 -19.35
CA ASP A 287 16.19 -3.74 -20.11
C ASP A 287 14.83 -3.55 -19.43
N VAL A 288 14.83 -3.50 -18.09
CA VAL A 288 13.64 -3.28 -17.29
C VAL A 288 13.91 -2.19 -16.26
N ILE A 289 13.04 -1.18 -16.16
CA ILE A 289 13.13 -0.13 -15.14
C ILE A 289 11.83 -0.08 -14.32
N VAL A 290 11.95 -0.18 -13.00
CA VAL A 290 10.84 -0.03 -12.05
C VAL A 290 10.90 1.37 -11.44
N LEU A 291 9.77 2.09 -11.48
CA LEU A 291 9.58 3.40 -10.85
C LEU A 291 8.41 3.32 -9.86
N ASP A 292 8.72 3.27 -8.56
CA ASP A 292 7.73 3.25 -7.48
C ASP A 292 8.01 4.37 -6.45
N PRO A 293 7.89 5.65 -6.86
CA PRO A 293 8.17 6.77 -5.99
C PRO A 293 7.11 6.94 -4.90
N PRO A 294 7.47 7.50 -3.74
CA PRO A 294 6.49 7.98 -2.78
C PRO A 294 5.60 9.05 -3.41
N SER A 295 4.35 9.15 -2.98
CA SER A 295 3.37 10.15 -3.49
C SER A 295 3.90 11.58 -3.42
N PHE A 296 4.74 11.85 -2.40
CA PHE A 296 5.42 13.13 -2.18
C PHE A 296 6.79 12.87 -1.56
N ALA A 297 7.83 13.53 -2.08
CA ALA A 297 9.18 13.52 -1.51
C ALA A 297 9.77 14.92 -1.48
N ARG A 298 10.51 15.22 -0.43
CA ARG A 298 11.26 16.47 -0.30
C ARG A 298 12.65 16.18 0.24
N ASN A 299 13.66 16.61 -0.48
CA ASN A 299 15.04 16.65 0.00
C ASN A 299 15.55 18.12 0.03
N LYS A 300 16.80 18.32 0.43
CA LYS A 300 17.42 19.66 0.50
C LYS A 300 17.43 20.40 -0.85
N LYS A 301 17.35 19.71 -1.97
CA LYS A 301 17.51 20.27 -3.31
C LYS A 301 16.22 20.32 -4.11
N ARG A 302 15.23 19.45 -3.82
CA ARG A 302 14.06 19.25 -4.66
C ARG A 302 12.82 18.88 -3.86
N THR A 303 11.68 19.27 -4.39
CA THR A 303 10.36 18.75 -4.01
C THR A 303 9.81 17.98 -5.20
N PHE A 304 9.34 16.75 -4.97
CA PHE A 304 8.72 15.89 -5.97
C PHE A 304 7.30 15.55 -5.55
N SER A 305 6.39 15.57 -6.51
CA SER A 305 5.01 15.12 -6.33
C SER A 305 4.59 14.30 -7.55
N VAL A 306 4.06 13.10 -7.33
CA VAL A 306 3.53 12.24 -8.40
C VAL A 306 2.52 12.99 -9.28
N ALA A 307 1.63 13.78 -8.68
CA ALA A 307 0.61 14.52 -9.40
C ALA A 307 1.16 15.53 -10.43
N LYS A 308 2.39 16.02 -10.25
CA LYS A 308 2.98 17.10 -11.07
C LYS A 308 4.22 16.67 -11.84
N ASP A 309 5.06 15.83 -11.25
CA ASP A 309 6.45 15.63 -11.66
C ASP A 309 6.75 14.23 -12.21
N TYR A 310 5.80 13.29 -12.17
CA TYR A 310 6.01 11.90 -12.57
C TYR A 310 6.53 11.77 -14.02
N HIS A 311 6.04 12.62 -14.92
CA HIS A 311 6.50 12.66 -16.31
C HIS A 311 8.01 12.86 -16.45
N ARG A 312 8.67 13.56 -15.50
CA ARG A 312 10.12 13.76 -15.50
C ARG A 312 10.86 12.47 -15.16
N LEU A 313 10.36 11.70 -14.20
CA LEU A 313 10.92 10.38 -13.87
C LEU A 313 10.85 9.46 -15.09
N VAL A 314 9.72 9.45 -15.78
CA VAL A 314 9.52 8.64 -16.98
C VAL A 314 10.50 9.06 -18.08
N SER A 315 10.58 10.36 -18.41
CA SER A 315 11.47 10.83 -19.49
C SER A 315 12.95 10.54 -19.19
N GLU A 316 13.41 10.70 -17.96
CA GLU A 316 14.79 10.37 -17.56
C GLU A 316 15.06 8.86 -17.63
N ALA A 317 14.09 8.02 -17.22
CA ALA A 317 14.21 6.57 -17.31
C ALA A 317 14.33 6.10 -18.77
N LEU A 318 13.55 6.69 -19.67
CA LEU A 318 13.58 6.33 -21.10
C LEU A 318 14.91 6.66 -21.80
N GLU A 319 15.74 7.54 -21.22
CA GLU A 319 17.08 7.85 -21.77
C GLU A 319 18.14 6.82 -21.39
N ILE A 320 17.87 5.98 -20.39
CA ILE A 320 18.73 4.88 -19.95
C ILE A 320 18.06 3.50 -20.12
N LEU A 321 16.95 3.44 -20.84
CA LEU A 321 16.26 2.21 -21.18
C LEU A 321 16.81 1.68 -22.51
N ASN A 322 17.16 0.40 -22.55
CA ASN A 322 17.58 -0.28 -23.78
C ASN A 322 16.45 -0.28 -24.83
N PRO A 323 16.78 -0.27 -26.14
CA PRO A 323 15.78 -0.41 -27.19
C PRO A 323 14.90 -1.64 -27.00
N GLY A 324 13.57 -1.48 -27.10
CA GLY A 324 12.62 -2.57 -26.81
C GLY A 324 12.48 -2.93 -25.34
N GLY A 325 13.01 -2.11 -24.44
CA GLY A 325 12.94 -2.31 -22.99
C GLY A 325 11.53 -2.11 -22.40
N THR A 326 11.38 -2.43 -21.14
CA THR A 326 10.11 -2.38 -20.42
C THR A 326 10.23 -1.46 -19.20
N VAL A 327 9.21 -0.65 -18.95
CA VAL A 327 9.08 0.12 -17.69
C VAL A 327 7.90 -0.36 -16.89
N ILE A 328 8.06 -0.46 -15.56
CA ILE A 328 7.01 -0.71 -14.58
C ILE A 328 6.83 0.58 -13.80
N LEU A 329 5.69 1.22 -13.99
CA LEU A 329 5.38 2.57 -13.51
C LEU A 329 4.28 2.49 -12.45
N SER A 330 4.59 2.82 -11.21
CA SER A 330 3.70 2.68 -10.05
C SER A 330 3.40 4.01 -9.37
N THR A 331 2.22 4.10 -8.77
CA THR A 331 1.87 5.10 -7.75
C THR A 331 0.80 4.59 -6.81
N ASN A 332 0.96 4.89 -5.52
CA ASN A 332 -0.04 4.68 -4.46
C ASN A 332 -0.77 5.98 -4.07
N ALA A 333 -0.65 7.04 -4.86
CA ALA A 333 -1.28 8.33 -4.59
C ALA A 333 -2.81 8.28 -4.79
N ALA A 334 -3.57 8.25 -3.70
CA ALA A 334 -5.04 8.18 -3.74
C ALA A 334 -5.68 9.42 -4.39
N ASN A 335 -5.02 10.57 -4.34
CA ASN A 335 -5.48 11.83 -4.96
C ASN A 335 -5.14 11.96 -6.46
N VAL A 336 -4.50 10.96 -7.04
CA VAL A 336 -4.17 10.90 -8.47
C VAL A 336 -5.04 9.82 -9.11
N THR A 337 -6.03 10.21 -9.94
CA THR A 337 -6.84 9.23 -10.67
C THR A 337 -6.01 8.50 -11.72
N LYS A 338 -6.50 7.37 -12.17
CA LYS A 338 -5.86 6.55 -13.21
C LYS A 338 -5.61 7.35 -14.50
N GLU A 339 -6.58 8.16 -14.93
CA GLU A 339 -6.49 9.01 -16.12
C GLU A 339 -5.43 10.11 -15.94
N LYS A 340 -5.36 10.72 -14.76
CA LYS A 340 -4.32 11.71 -14.44
C LYS A 340 -2.93 11.06 -14.44
N PHE A 341 -2.82 9.85 -13.92
CA PHE A 341 -1.56 9.12 -13.91
C PHE A 341 -1.13 8.74 -15.34
N LYS A 342 -2.04 8.20 -16.15
CA LYS A 342 -1.79 7.94 -17.58
C LYS A 342 -1.34 9.20 -18.32
N LYS A 343 -1.97 10.37 -18.09
CA LYS A 343 -1.55 11.65 -18.69
C LYS A 343 -0.10 12.03 -18.31
N GLN A 344 0.33 11.76 -17.07
CA GLN A 344 1.72 11.98 -16.67
C GLN A 344 2.67 11.03 -17.40
N ILE A 345 2.30 9.77 -17.56
CA ILE A 345 3.07 8.77 -18.29
C ILE A 345 3.24 9.19 -19.75
N GLU A 346 2.15 9.45 -20.46
CA GLU A 346 2.17 9.88 -21.87
C GLU A 346 3.01 11.14 -22.09
N LYS A 347 2.90 12.10 -21.17
CA LYS A 347 3.75 13.29 -21.20
C LYS A 347 5.25 12.94 -21.06
N GLY A 348 5.60 11.93 -20.26
CA GLY A 348 6.97 11.46 -20.09
C GLY A 348 7.50 10.71 -21.31
N PHE A 349 6.65 9.98 -22.02
CA PHE A 349 7.00 9.27 -23.26
C PHE A 349 7.31 10.21 -24.43
N GLN A 350 6.78 11.44 -24.42
CA GLN A 350 7.07 12.47 -25.44
C GLN A 350 6.84 11.99 -26.89
N GLY A 351 5.80 11.18 -27.10
CA GLY A 351 5.45 10.62 -28.41
C GLY A 351 6.23 9.36 -28.82
N ARG A 352 7.11 8.83 -27.98
CA ARG A 352 7.76 7.52 -28.25
C ARG A 352 6.70 6.42 -28.31
N LYS A 353 6.78 5.57 -29.33
CA LYS A 353 5.85 4.45 -29.51
C LYS A 353 6.01 3.44 -28.36
N HIS A 354 4.91 2.97 -27.83
CA HIS A 354 4.91 2.03 -26.70
C HIS A 354 3.60 1.25 -26.63
N ARG A 355 3.60 0.16 -25.85
CA ARG A 355 2.43 -0.71 -25.62
C ARG A 355 2.28 -1.01 -24.14
N TYR A 356 1.07 -0.83 -23.64
CA TYR A 356 0.69 -1.30 -22.31
C TYR A 356 0.59 -2.83 -22.33
N LEU A 357 1.42 -3.51 -21.54
CA LEU A 357 1.44 -4.97 -21.42
C LEU A 357 0.52 -5.45 -20.31
N ALA A 358 0.54 -4.75 -19.17
CA ALA A 358 -0.30 -5.08 -18.01
C ALA A 358 -0.68 -3.81 -17.25
N GLU A 359 -1.78 -3.91 -16.52
CA GLU A 359 -2.29 -2.90 -15.61
C GLU A 359 -2.71 -3.59 -14.30
N TYR A 360 -2.23 -3.05 -13.16
CA TYR A 360 -2.57 -3.55 -11.85
C TYR A 360 -3.21 -2.45 -11.01
N GLY A 361 -4.17 -2.82 -10.17
CA GLY A 361 -4.70 -2.04 -9.06
C GLY A 361 -4.32 -2.68 -7.74
N LEU A 362 -5.13 -2.47 -6.70
CA LEU A 362 -4.98 -3.22 -5.45
C LEU A 362 -5.23 -4.70 -5.70
N PRO A 363 -4.38 -5.59 -5.17
CA PRO A 363 -4.54 -7.03 -5.29
C PRO A 363 -5.78 -7.56 -4.55
N GLY A 364 -6.14 -8.81 -4.78
CA GLY A 364 -7.39 -9.39 -4.33
C GLY A 364 -7.60 -9.38 -2.81
N ASP A 365 -6.52 -9.51 -2.01
CA ASP A 365 -6.56 -9.42 -0.56
C ASP A 365 -6.82 -7.99 -0.04
N PHE A 366 -6.45 -6.97 -0.82
CA PHE A 366 -6.76 -5.56 -0.54
C PHE A 366 -8.17 -5.19 -1.01
N ARG A 367 -9.18 -5.83 -0.43
CA ARG A 367 -10.57 -5.53 -0.74
C ARG A 367 -10.86 -4.04 -0.60
N TRP A 368 -11.45 -3.42 -1.62
CA TRP A 368 -11.74 -1.99 -1.67
C TRP A 368 -13.20 -1.70 -1.98
N ASN A 369 -13.69 -0.51 -1.62
CA ASN A 369 -15.06 -0.10 -1.90
C ASN A 369 -15.23 0.30 -3.37
N LYS A 370 -15.84 -0.57 -4.17
CA LYS A 370 -16.06 -0.36 -5.62
C LYS A 370 -16.94 0.86 -5.95
N LYS A 371 -17.57 1.48 -4.96
CA LYS A 371 -18.34 2.73 -5.12
C LYS A 371 -17.51 3.99 -4.89
N GLU A 372 -16.26 3.82 -4.47
CA GLU A 372 -15.30 4.90 -4.19
C GLU A 372 -13.98 4.61 -4.92
N GLU A 373 -13.76 5.22 -6.08
CA GLU A 373 -12.52 5.01 -6.87
C GLU A 373 -11.25 5.27 -6.05
N SER A 374 -11.29 6.27 -5.15
CA SER A 374 -10.17 6.59 -4.27
C SER A 374 -9.81 5.49 -3.27
N SER A 375 -10.70 4.50 -3.07
CA SER A 375 -10.44 3.31 -2.25
C SER A 375 -9.43 2.38 -2.94
N ASN A 376 -9.42 2.31 -4.29
CA ASN A 376 -8.39 1.63 -5.09
C ASN A 376 -7.24 2.60 -5.40
N TYR A 377 -6.37 2.81 -4.43
CA TYR A 377 -5.33 3.83 -4.51
C TYR A 377 -4.11 3.42 -5.35
N LEU A 378 -3.87 2.12 -5.58
CA LEU A 378 -2.73 1.63 -6.36
C LEU A 378 -3.00 1.68 -7.86
N LYS A 379 -2.05 2.17 -8.63
CA LYS A 379 -2.04 2.14 -10.10
C LYS A 379 -0.65 1.75 -10.56
N VAL A 380 -0.55 0.63 -11.29
CA VAL A 380 0.71 0.18 -11.87
C VAL A 380 0.50 -0.17 -13.33
N PHE A 381 1.42 0.28 -14.18
CA PHE A 381 1.44 -0.04 -15.60
C PHE A 381 2.77 -0.66 -15.97
N THR A 382 2.72 -1.82 -16.61
CA THR A 382 3.87 -2.40 -17.30
C THR A 382 3.78 -2.02 -18.76
N ILE A 383 4.79 -1.31 -19.27
CA ILE A 383 4.77 -0.72 -20.61
C ILE A 383 6.06 -1.09 -21.32
N ARG A 384 5.94 -1.67 -22.53
CA ARG A 384 7.06 -1.92 -23.41
C ARG A 384 7.24 -0.75 -24.37
N VAL A 385 8.47 -0.28 -24.50
CA VAL A 385 8.84 0.78 -25.45
C VAL A 385 9.22 0.12 -26.77
N ASP A 386 8.60 0.57 -27.86
CA ASP A 386 8.92 0.06 -29.18
C ASP A 386 10.29 0.64 -29.65
N VAL A 387 10.95 -0.08 -30.54
CA VAL A 387 12.26 0.30 -31.11
C VAL A 387 12.08 1.44 -32.10
#